data_37733fa260804bb4106da32747911f9b
#
_entry.id   37733fa260804bb4106da32747911f9b
#
_cell.length_a   1.000
_cell.length_b   1.000
_cell.length_c   1.000
_cell.angle_alpha   90.00
_cell.angle_beta   90.00
_cell.angle_gamma   90.00
#
_symmetry.space_group_name_H-M   'P 1'
#
loop_
_entity.id
_entity.type
_entity.pdbx_description
1 polymer ?
#
loop_
_entity_poly.entity_id
_entity_poly.type
_entity_poly.pdbx_seq_one_letter_code
_entity_poly.pdbx_strand_id
1 'polypeptide(L)'
;MKKWLCIFLLLNATLLPACGDIFCAQPEAQTVLIQTEFGDFYIDAFEASRSNAYHDTEGNGITQACNYQATLPWDDVTFEDARNACLDAGKRLCTKDEWMAACGATSYPYGNVYDAQKCQDNHAEVTQTGAKSSCVTSNGLYDMTGNLQEWVEEGFLMGGSYSSGGREYATCQTAQEVTDKLNYTNTKSVGFRCCSDTAIISTGSSLPLF
;
A
#
# COMPACT_ATOMS: atom_id res chain seq x y z
N MET A 1 -7.73 30.50 -13.45
CA MET A 1 -6.49 30.10 -14.13
C MET A 1 -5.35 31.02 -13.67
N LYS A 2 -4.61 30.63 -12.63
CA LYS A 2 -3.40 31.37 -12.23
C LYS A 2 -2.20 30.49 -12.59
N LYS A 3 -1.55 30.84 -13.69
CA LYS A 3 -0.25 30.27 -14.05
C LYS A 3 0.81 30.85 -13.11
N TRP A 4 1.42 30.02 -12.30
CA TRP A 4 2.60 30.39 -11.52
C TRP A 4 3.81 30.28 -12.44
N LEU A 5 4.47 31.40 -12.64
CA LEU A 5 5.68 31.54 -13.43
C LEU A 5 6.87 31.19 -12.52
N CYS A 6 7.51 30.07 -12.77
CA CYS A 6 8.78 29.75 -12.10
C CYS A 6 9.89 30.60 -12.73
N ILE A 7 10.46 31.49 -11.95
CA ILE A 7 11.60 32.34 -12.37
C ILE A 7 12.90 31.60 -12.04
N PHE A 8 13.68 31.28 -13.06
CA PHE A 8 15.04 30.77 -12.93
C PHE A 8 16.00 31.88 -12.50
N LEU A 9 16.56 31.81 -11.33
CA LEU A 9 17.72 32.59 -10.93
C LEU A 9 18.95 31.66 -10.97
N LEU A 10 19.77 31.86 -12.00
CA LEU A 10 21.08 31.22 -12.12
C LEU A 10 22.08 31.96 -11.22
N LEU A 11 22.41 31.38 -10.07
CA LEU A 11 23.64 31.68 -9.34
C LEU A 11 24.02 30.47 -8.48
N ASN A 12 25.07 29.75 -8.94
CA ASN A 12 25.83 28.72 -8.25
C ASN A 12 25.03 27.52 -7.66
N ALA A 13 24.86 26.54 -8.52
CA ALA A 13 24.98 25.11 -8.35
C ALA A 13 24.66 24.48 -6.97
N THR A 14 23.40 24.47 -6.59
CA THR A 14 22.74 23.30 -6.03
C THR A 14 21.37 23.27 -6.71
N LEU A 15 21.17 22.35 -7.61
CA LEU A 15 19.86 22.05 -8.18
C LEU A 15 18.95 21.58 -7.03
N LEU A 16 18.23 22.53 -6.44
CA LEU A 16 17.05 22.19 -5.68
C LEU A 16 16.01 21.73 -6.69
N PRO A 17 15.40 20.55 -6.53
CA PRO A 17 14.30 20.15 -7.39
C PRO A 17 13.19 21.19 -7.25
N ALA A 18 12.86 21.81 -8.36
CA ALA A 18 11.81 22.79 -8.42
C ALA A 18 10.44 22.14 -8.25
N CYS A 19 9.67 22.67 -7.33
CA CYS A 19 8.22 22.61 -7.30
C CYS A 19 7.55 21.24 -7.56
N GLY A 20 7.27 20.50 -6.52
CA GLY A 20 6.01 19.79 -6.51
C GLY A 20 5.99 18.28 -6.54
N ASP A 21 7.09 17.57 -6.64
CA ASP A 21 7.08 16.13 -6.41
C ASP A 21 7.38 15.85 -4.94
N ILE A 22 6.33 15.69 -4.16
CA ILE A 22 6.47 15.16 -2.80
C ILE A 22 6.75 13.66 -2.98
N PHE A 23 8.02 13.32 -3.14
CA PHE A 23 8.47 11.93 -3.06
C PHE A 23 8.17 11.39 -1.66
N CYS A 24 7.94 10.08 -1.58
CA CYS A 24 7.86 9.42 -0.29
C CYS A 24 9.08 9.80 0.57
N ALA A 25 8.82 10.47 1.69
CA ALA A 25 9.86 11.16 2.48
C ALA A 25 10.79 10.20 3.26
N GLN A 26 10.50 8.91 3.26
CA GLN A 26 11.27 7.89 3.97
C GLN A 26 12.11 7.07 2.98
N PRO A 27 13.40 6.83 3.30
CA PRO A 27 14.31 6.15 2.38
C PRO A 27 14.10 4.63 2.26
N GLU A 28 13.19 4.05 3.01
CA GLU A 28 12.98 2.60 3.06
C GLU A 28 11.54 2.23 2.68
N ALA A 29 11.25 2.30 1.39
CA ALA A 29 10.13 1.52 0.84
C ALA A 29 10.46 0.05 1.09
N GLN A 30 9.83 -0.55 2.11
CA GLN A 30 10.01 -1.97 2.40
C GLN A 30 9.19 -2.78 1.40
N THR A 31 9.82 -3.17 0.30
CA THR A 31 9.28 -4.16 -0.60
C THR A 31 9.84 -5.54 -0.28
N VAL A 32 9.00 -6.54 -0.36
CA VAL A 32 9.34 -7.94 -0.09
C VAL A 32 9.33 -8.71 -1.40
N LEU A 33 10.40 -9.48 -1.67
CA LEU A 33 10.45 -10.42 -2.79
C LEU A 33 9.62 -11.65 -2.45
N ILE A 34 8.64 -11.95 -3.28
CA ILE A 34 7.87 -13.18 -3.24
C ILE A 34 8.28 -14.07 -4.41
N GLN A 35 8.73 -15.28 -4.11
CA GLN A 35 9.11 -16.28 -5.09
C GLN A 35 7.97 -17.27 -5.29
N THR A 36 7.56 -17.45 -6.55
CA THR A 36 6.49 -18.38 -6.92
C THR A 36 6.88 -19.22 -8.12
N GLU A 37 6.16 -20.30 -8.34
CA GLU A 37 6.33 -21.12 -9.54
C GLU A 37 5.91 -20.39 -10.85
N PHE A 38 5.15 -19.31 -10.73
CA PHE A 38 4.67 -18.50 -11.86
C PHE A 38 5.55 -17.28 -12.15
N GLY A 39 6.61 -17.06 -11.36
CA GLY A 39 7.54 -15.94 -11.44
C GLY A 39 7.68 -15.20 -10.12
N ASP A 40 8.76 -14.47 -9.99
CA ASP A 40 9.08 -13.67 -8.83
C ASP A 40 8.52 -12.25 -8.99
N PHE A 41 8.06 -11.65 -7.90
CA PHE A 41 7.61 -10.26 -7.86
C PHE A 41 7.93 -9.62 -6.51
N TYR A 42 7.90 -8.30 -6.47
CA TYR A 42 8.03 -7.52 -5.24
C TYR A 42 6.66 -6.95 -4.84
N ILE A 43 6.39 -6.93 -3.54
CA ILE A 43 5.17 -6.39 -2.96
C ILE A 43 5.50 -5.48 -1.78
N ASP A 44 4.73 -4.41 -1.60
CA ASP A 44 4.87 -3.51 -0.46
C ASP A 44 4.55 -4.23 0.85
N ALA A 45 5.44 -4.09 1.85
CA ALA A 45 5.29 -4.74 3.15
C ALA A 45 4.07 -4.25 3.94
N PHE A 46 3.66 -3.03 3.68
CA PHE A 46 2.53 -2.36 4.32
C PHE A 46 1.49 -1.91 3.29
N GLU A 47 0.28 -1.62 3.76
CA GLU A 47 -0.73 -0.93 2.97
C GLU A 47 -0.19 0.43 2.50
N ALA A 48 -0.64 0.87 1.33
CA ALA A 48 -0.26 2.17 0.80
C ALA A 48 -0.72 3.31 1.72
N SER A 49 0.12 4.30 1.87
CA SER A 49 -0.19 5.55 2.55
C SER A 49 0.06 6.74 1.62
N ARG A 50 -0.55 7.88 1.92
CA ARG A 50 -0.29 9.13 1.20
C ARG A 50 1.12 9.63 1.51
N SER A 51 1.74 10.36 0.59
CA SER A 51 3.12 10.85 0.75
C SER A 51 3.32 11.76 1.97
N ASN A 52 2.25 12.38 2.46
CA ASN A 52 2.23 13.25 3.64
C ASN A 52 1.40 12.67 4.81
N ALA A 53 1.20 11.36 4.82
CA ALA A 53 0.58 10.66 5.94
C ALA A 53 1.51 10.57 7.15
N TYR A 54 0.92 10.56 8.34
CA TYR A 54 1.61 10.38 9.63
C TYR A 54 0.84 9.37 10.49
N HIS A 55 1.30 9.18 11.72
CA HIS A 55 0.69 8.26 12.67
C HIS A 55 -0.75 8.64 13.09
N ASP A 56 -1.15 9.89 12.96
CA ASP A 56 -2.44 10.43 13.39
C ASP A 56 -3.20 11.17 12.27
N THR A 57 -2.65 11.21 11.07
CA THR A 57 -3.30 11.82 9.91
C THR A 57 -3.00 11.03 8.64
N GLU A 58 -4.04 10.74 7.89
CA GLU A 58 -3.94 10.10 6.58
C GLU A 58 -3.26 10.99 5.54
N GLY A 59 -3.24 12.31 5.79
CA GLY A 59 -2.76 13.28 4.80
C GLY A 59 -3.78 13.53 3.69
N ASN A 60 -3.37 14.27 2.68
CA ASN A 60 -4.20 14.63 1.52
C ASN A 60 -3.45 14.60 0.18
N GLY A 61 -2.24 14.04 0.16
CA GLY A 61 -1.49 13.79 -1.06
C GLY A 61 -2.22 12.75 -1.93
N ILE A 62 -2.37 13.01 -3.22
CA ILE A 62 -3.15 12.17 -4.15
C ILE A 62 -2.32 11.57 -5.28
N THR A 63 -1.02 11.81 -5.30
CA THR A 63 -0.20 11.49 -6.48
C THR A 63 0.53 10.17 -6.38
N GLN A 64 1.09 9.82 -5.24
CA GLN A 64 2.01 8.69 -5.15
C GLN A 64 1.68 7.82 -3.93
N ALA A 65 1.66 6.50 -4.16
CA ALA A 65 1.58 5.52 -3.08
C ALA A 65 2.93 5.40 -2.36
N CYS A 66 2.92 5.59 -1.05
CA CYS A 66 4.05 5.34 -0.19
C CYS A 66 3.80 4.11 0.69
N ASN A 67 4.86 3.44 1.10
CA ASN A 67 4.81 2.20 1.86
C ASN A 67 5.55 2.43 3.18
N TYR A 68 4.83 3.00 4.15
CA TYR A 68 5.40 3.35 5.45
C TYR A 68 4.83 2.50 6.58
N GLN A 69 5.67 2.16 7.53
CA GLN A 69 5.23 1.61 8.81
C GLN A 69 4.76 2.73 9.75
N ALA A 70 3.79 2.42 10.61
CA ALA A 70 3.28 3.31 11.65
C ALA A 70 2.71 4.65 11.13
N THR A 71 2.13 4.62 9.94
CA THR A 71 1.34 5.72 9.38
C THR A 71 -0.11 5.27 9.15
N LEU A 72 -1.06 6.20 9.10
CA LEU A 72 -2.40 5.84 8.65
C LEU A 72 -2.37 5.46 7.17
N PRO A 73 -2.97 4.33 6.78
CA PRO A 73 -3.05 3.93 5.39
C PRO A 73 -3.99 4.86 4.60
N TRP A 74 -3.88 4.83 3.30
CA TRP A 74 -4.77 5.56 2.40
C TRP A 74 -6.12 4.84 2.31
N ASP A 75 -7.09 5.31 3.08
CA ASP A 75 -8.47 4.83 3.11
C ASP A 75 -9.35 5.58 2.12
N ASP A 76 -10.52 5.04 1.83
CA ASP A 76 -11.55 5.63 0.98
C ASP A 76 -11.03 5.93 -0.45
N VAL A 77 -10.33 4.96 -1.04
CA VAL A 77 -9.69 5.11 -2.34
C VAL A 77 -10.47 4.37 -3.44
N THR A 78 -10.68 5.05 -4.58
CA THR A 78 -11.26 4.41 -5.77
C THR A 78 -10.25 3.47 -6.44
N PHE A 79 -10.75 2.54 -7.26
CA PHE A 79 -9.87 1.65 -8.03
C PHE A 79 -8.88 2.43 -8.91
N GLU A 80 -9.37 3.48 -9.58
CA GLU A 80 -8.56 4.28 -10.50
C GLU A 80 -7.49 5.08 -9.76
N ASP A 81 -7.83 5.68 -8.60
CA ASP A 81 -6.86 6.40 -7.77
C ASP A 81 -5.78 5.45 -7.22
N ALA A 82 -6.16 4.27 -6.73
CA ALA A 82 -5.23 3.26 -6.24
C ALA A 82 -4.26 2.80 -7.34
N ARG A 83 -4.79 2.51 -8.53
CA ARG A 83 -4.00 2.11 -9.70
C ARG A 83 -3.02 3.20 -10.13
N ASN A 84 -3.50 4.43 -10.24
CA ASN A 84 -2.67 5.57 -10.63
C ASN A 84 -1.61 5.88 -9.58
N ALA A 85 -1.92 5.81 -8.30
CA ALA A 85 -0.96 6.04 -7.23
C ALA A 85 0.19 5.01 -7.22
N CYS A 86 -0.10 3.74 -7.55
CA CYS A 86 0.95 2.72 -7.75
C CYS A 86 1.79 3.05 -8.99
N LEU A 87 1.18 3.45 -10.12
CA LEU A 87 1.90 3.81 -11.34
C LEU A 87 2.82 5.01 -11.12
N ASP A 88 2.36 6.03 -10.41
CA ASP A 88 3.15 7.22 -10.06
C ASP A 88 4.31 6.89 -9.10
N ALA A 89 4.19 5.78 -8.36
CA ALA A 89 5.27 5.22 -7.54
C ALA A 89 6.25 4.32 -8.34
N GLY A 90 6.07 4.20 -9.66
CA GLY A 90 6.85 3.30 -10.51
C GLY A 90 6.55 1.82 -10.29
N LYS A 91 5.36 1.54 -9.78
CA LYS A 91 4.83 0.21 -9.45
C LYS A 91 3.51 -0.04 -10.19
N ARG A 92 2.76 -1.05 -9.81
CA ARG A 92 1.41 -1.35 -10.28
C ARG A 92 0.56 -1.90 -9.13
N LEU A 93 -0.75 -1.98 -9.28
CA LEU A 93 -1.52 -2.82 -8.37
C LEU A 93 -1.02 -4.27 -8.44
N CYS A 94 -1.12 -4.98 -7.33
CA CYS A 94 -0.91 -6.42 -7.33
C CYS A 94 -2.02 -7.12 -8.13
N THR A 95 -1.72 -8.21 -8.79
CA THR A 95 -2.77 -9.11 -9.26
C THR A 95 -3.36 -9.87 -8.06
N LYS A 96 -4.56 -10.42 -8.25
CA LYS A 96 -5.20 -11.25 -7.22
C LYS A 96 -4.33 -12.44 -6.81
N ASP A 97 -3.73 -13.11 -7.79
CA ASP A 97 -2.89 -14.28 -7.55
C ASP A 97 -1.59 -13.90 -6.80
N GLU A 98 -0.98 -12.78 -7.14
CA GLU A 98 0.18 -12.24 -6.41
C GLU A 98 -0.19 -11.89 -4.97
N TRP A 99 -1.32 -11.21 -4.77
CA TRP A 99 -1.79 -10.85 -3.44
C TRP A 99 -2.03 -12.10 -2.58
N MET A 100 -2.70 -13.12 -3.13
CA MET A 100 -2.96 -14.38 -2.45
C MET A 100 -1.67 -15.15 -2.16
N ALA A 101 -0.73 -15.22 -3.11
CA ALA A 101 0.57 -15.85 -2.93
C ALA A 101 1.37 -15.15 -1.81
N ALA A 102 1.31 -13.83 -1.75
CA ALA A 102 1.96 -13.01 -0.74
C ALA A 102 1.36 -13.18 0.66
N CYS A 103 0.02 -13.27 0.76
CA CYS A 103 -0.66 -13.56 2.03
C CYS A 103 -0.32 -14.96 2.55
N GLY A 104 -0.12 -15.92 1.65
CA GLY A 104 0.34 -17.26 1.95
C GLY A 104 -0.75 -18.34 1.88
N ALA A 105 -0.33 -19.57 2.10
CA ALA A 105 -1.19 -20.76 1.97
C ALA A 105 -2.10 -20.99 3.19
N THR A 106 -1.95 -20.21 4.25
CA THR A 106 -2.76 -20.32 5.49
C THR A 106 -4.00 -19.45 5.42
N SER A 107 -4.97 -19.70 6.29
CA SER A 107 -6.19 -18.89 6.36
C SER A 107 -5.92 -17.43 6.77
N TYR A 108 -4.90 -17.21 7.59
CA TYR A 108 -4.50 -15.89 8.08
C TYR A 108 -3.00 -15.72 7.88
N PRO A 109 -2.47 -14.49 7.83
CA PRO A 109 -1.02 -14.25 7.66
C PRO A 109 -0.16 -14.93 8.73
N TYR A 110 -0.75 -15.22 9.88
CA TYR A 110 -0.10 -15.83 11.04
C TYR A 110 -0.42 -17.33 11.24
N GLY A 111 -1.14 -17.99 10.33
CA GLY A 111 -1.50 -19.42 10.42
C GLY A 111 -2.97 -19.72 10.16
N ASN A 112 -3.42 -20.92 10.55
CA ASN A 112 -4.77 -21.41 10.24
C ASN A 112 -5.80 -21.23 11.37
N VAL A 113 -5.35 -20.82 12.56
CA VAL A 113 -6.24 -20.66 13.71
C VAL A 113 -6.53 -19.19 13.93
N TYR A 114 -7.82 -18.82 13.89
CA TYR A 114 -8.25 -17.45 14.13
C TYR A 114 -7.90 -16.97 15.54
N ASP A 115 -7.35 -15.77 15.63
CA ASP A 115 -7.06 -15.09 16.88
C ASP A 115 -7.41 -13.59 16.73
N ALA A 116 -8.50 -13.17 17.37
CA ALA A 116 -9.04 -11.81 17.29
C ALA A 116 -8.09 -10.71 17.82
N GLN A 117 -6.98 -11.08 18.46
CA GLN A 117 -6.00 -10.12 18.96
C GLN A 117 -4.88 -9.82 17.94
N LYS A 118 -4.76 -10.65 16.90
CA LYS A 118 -3.62 -10.57 15.99
C LYS A 118 -3.77 -9.53 14.88
N CYS A 119 -4.94 -9.45 14.24
CA CYS A 119 -5.20 -8.51 13.17
C CYS A 119 -6.31 -7.51 13.53
N GLN A 120 -6.40 -6.44 12.75
CA GLN A 120 -7.43 -5.41 12.88
C GLN A 120 -8.65 -5.77 12.01
N ASP A 121 -9.41 -6.80 12.39
CA ASP A 121 -10.45 -7.40 11.53
C ASP A 121 -11.87 -7.39 12.13
N ASN A 122 -12.00 -6.97 13.39
CA ASN A 122 -13.28 -6.81 14.09
C ASN A 122 -13.20 -5.63 15.08
N HIS A 123 -13.04 -4.45 14.53
CA HIS A 123 -12.82 -3.21 15.27
C HIS A 123 -13.64 -2.04 14.69
N ALA A 124 -13.67 -0.91 15.40
CA ALA A 124 -14.45 0.25 14.99
C ALA A 124 -13.72 1.15 13.99
N GLU A 125 -12.39 1.09 13.95
CA GLU A 125 -11.56 2.06 13.24
C GLU A 125 -10.35 1.40 12.58
N VAL A 126 -9.86 2.03 11.52
CA VAL A 126 -8.56 1.75 10.92
C VAL A 126 -7.45 2.09 11.90
N THR A 127 -6.33 1.40 11.81
CA THR A 127 -5.12 1.72 12.58
C THR A 127 -3.93 2.00 11.67
N GLN A 128 -2.84 2.44 12.28
CA GLN A 128 -1.57 2.60 11.58
C GLN A 128 -1.11 1.26 11.00
N THR A 129 -0.50 1.32 9.83
CA THR A 129 0.12 0.18 9.15
C THR A 129 1.13 -0.53 10.07
N GLY A 130 1.03 -1.84 10.18
CA GLY A 130 1.89 -2.65 11.04
C GLY A 130 1.67 -2.46 12.55
N ALA A 131 0.60 -1.77 12.99
CA ALA A 131 0.30 -1.58 14.42
C ALA A 131 0.05 -2.91 15.14
N LYS A 132 -0.56 -3.86 14.44
CA LYS A 132 -0.75 -5.23 14.93
C LYS A 132 0.49 -6.07 14.56
N SER A 133 1.52 -6.00 15.36
CA SER A 133 2.81 -6.68 15.09
C SER A 133 2.72 -8.19 14.88
N SER A 134 1.63 -8.82 15.31
CA SER A 134 1.34 -10.25 15.10
C SER A 134 0.53 -10.52 13.82
N CYS A 135 0.02 -9.47 13.15
CA CYS A 135 -0.67 -9.58 11.87
C CYS A 135 0.36 -9.51 10.73
N VAL A 136 1.20 -10.52 10.66
CA VAL A 136 2.35 -10.55 9.76
C VAL A 136 2.55 -11.93 9.16
N THR A 137 2.86 -11.99 7.87
CA THR A 137 3.23 -13.22 7.17
C THR A 137 4.65 -13.65 7.52
N SER A 138 5.02 -14.88 7.19
CA SER A 138 6.41 -15.35 7.33
C SER A 138 7.43 -14.56 6.51
N ASN A 139 6.98 -13.88 5.47
CA ASN A 139 7.81 -13.03 4.61
C ASN A 139 7.87 -11.58 5.09
N GLY A 140 7.18 -11.21 6.17
CA GLY A 140 7.22 -9.86 6.72
C GLY A 140 6.21 -8.88 6.10
N LEU A 141 5.11 -9.36 5.53
CA LEU A 141 4.01 -8.53 5.05
C LEU A 141 2.99 -8.34 6.17
N TYR A 142 2.65 -7.09 6.44
CA TYR A 142 1.71 -6.72 7.49
C TYR A 142 0.31 -6.46 6.93
N ASP A 143 -0.69 -6.65 7.80
CA ASP A 143 -2.10 -6.27 7.57
C ASP A 143 -2.71 -6.86 6.29
N MET A 144 -2.22 -8.04 5.85
CA MET A 144 -2.79 -8.77 4.70
C MET A 144 -4.23 -9.21 4.96
N THR A 145 -4.68 -9.22 6.22
CA THR A 145 -6.07 -9.43 6.59
C THR A 145 -6.50 -8.41 7.64
N GLY A 146 -7.66 -7.80 7.44
CA GLY A 146 -8.14 -6.70 8.28
C GLY A 146 -7.49 -5.36 7.90
N ASN A 147 -7.56 -4.40 8.77
CA ASN A 147 -7.24 -2.99 8.58
C ASN A 147 -8.01 -2.40 7.39
N LEU A 148 -7.51 -2.40 6.17
CA LEU A 148 -8.27 -2.08 4.96
C LEU A 148 -8.38 -3.29 4.03
N GLN A 149 -9.52 -3.45 3.37
CA GLN A 149 -9.59 -4.37 2.23
C GLN A 149 -8.90 -3.73 1.04
N GLU A 150 -8.22 -4.54 0.23
CA GLU A 150 -7.28 -4.01 -0.74
C GLU A 150 -7.68 -4.27 -2.18
N TRP A 151 -7.65 -3.21 -3.00
CA TRP A 151 -7.79 -3.33 -4.44
C TRP A 151 -6.68 -4.17 -5.05
N VAL A 152 -7.06 -5.06 -5.97
CA VAL A 152 -6.15 -5.73 -6.91
C VAL A 152 -6.58 -5.46 -8.36
N GLU A 153 -5.66 -5.65 -9.32
CA GLU A 153 -5.81 -5.23 -10.72
C GLU A 153 -7.09 -5.77 -11.39
N GLU A 154 -7.54 -6.96 -11.05
CA GLU A 154 -8.74 -7.57 -11.61
C GLU A 154 -10.04 -6.94 -11.07
N GLY A 155 -9.97 -6.10 -10.03
CA GLY A 155 -11.12 -5.45 -9.42
C GLY A 155 -11.76 -6.27 -8.31
N PHE A 156 -10.96 -7.03 -7.59
CA PHE A 156 -11.38 -7.61 -6.31
C PHE A 156 -10.92 -6.74 -5.15
N LEU A 157 -11.64 -6.83 -4.04
CA LEU A 157 -11.24 -6.35 -2.73
C LEU A 157 -10.84 -7.55 -1.90
N MET A 158 -9.59 -7.56 -1.44
CA MET A 158 -8.95 -8.69 -0.79
C MET A 158 -8.83 -8.49 0.73
N GLY A 159 -8.75 -9.58 1.49
CA GLY A 159 -8.32 -9.61 2.88
C GLY A 159 -9.34 -9.20 3.94
N GLY A 160 -10.43 -8.53 3.54
CA GLY A 160 -11.36 -7.90 4.48
C GLY A 160 -10.77 -6.66 5.16
N SER A 161 -11.53 -6.00 6.01
CA SER A 161 -11.15 -4.75 6.67
C SER A 161 -11.33 -4.80 8.19
N TYR A 162 -10.97 -3.72 8.87
CA TYR A 162 -11.19 -3.56 10.32
C TYR A 162 -12.64 -3.81 10.75
N SER A 163 -13.61 -3.60 9.88
CA SER A 163 -15.05 -3.75 10.16
C SER A 163 -15.67 -5.03 9.61
N SER A 164 -14.89 -5.97 9.09
CA SER A 164 -15.39 -7.21 8.45
C SER A 164 -16.02 -8.22 9.42
N GLY A 165 -15.80 -8.09 10.73
CA GLY A 165 -16.34 -9.02 11.72
C GLY A 165 -15.44 -10.22 12.03
N GLY A 166 -14.21 -10.20 11.53
CA GLY A 166 -13.19 -11.22 11.79
C GLY A 166 -13.44 -12.58 11.15
N ARG A 167 -12.71 -13.59 11.59
CA ARG A 167 -12.84 -15.01 11.17
C ARG A 167 -12.89 -15.16 9.64
N GLU A 168 -13.93 -15.83 9.13
CA GLU A 168 -14.15 -16.14 7.71
C GLU A 168 -14.30 -14.90 6.79
N TYR A 169 -14.50 -13.72 7.37
CA TYR A 169 -14.66 -12.46 6.62
C TYR A 169 -13.37 -11.69 6.41
N ALA A 170 -12.29 -12.10 7.06
CA ALA A 170 -10.97 -11.49 6.96
C ALA A 170 -9.87 -12.55 6.89
N THR A 171 -9.77 -13.23 5.74
CA THR A 171 -8.79 -14.30 5.50
C THR A 171 -7.96 -14.01 4.25
N CYS A 172 -6.85 -14.73 4.07
CA CYS A 172 -6.05 -14.69 2.84
C CYS A 172 -6.83 -15.12 1.57
N GLN A 173 -7.98 -15.78 1.74
CA GLN A 173 -8.86 -16.22 0.66
C GLN A 173 -10.09 -15.31 0.50
N THR A 174 -10.30 -14.36 1.41
CA THR A 174 -11.42 -13.42 1.31
C THR A 174 -11.21 -12.52 0.10
N ALA A 175 -12.15 -12.58 -0.83
CA ALA A 175 -12.14 -11.82 -2.08
C ALA A 175 -13.57 -11.42 -2.44
N GLN A 176 -13.83 -10.13 -2.51
CA GLN A 176 -15.09 -9.58 -2.98
C GLN A 176 -14.91 -9.07 -4.42
N GLU A 177 -15.59 -9.67 -5.37
CA GLU A 177 -15.59 -9.18 -6.75
C GLU A 177 -16.40 -7.89 -6.88
N VAL A 178 -15.81 -6.90 -7.53
CA VAL A 178 -16.44 -5.62 -7.88
C VAL A 178 -16.56 -5.55 -9.40
N THR A 179 -17.71 -5.95 -9.93
CA THR A 179 -17.94 -6.07 -11.39
C THR A 179 -17.83 -4.74 -12.13
N ASP A 180 -18.18 -3.63 -11.50
CA ASP A 180 -18.02 -2.27 -12.03
C ASP A 180 -17.05 -1.46 -11.18
N LYS A 181 -15.79 -1.88 -11.21
CA LYS A 181 -14.73 -1.29 -10.38
C LYS A 181 -14.47 0.20 -10.66
N LEU A 182 -14.75 0.67 -11.88
CA LEU A 182 -14.54 2.06 -12.27
C LEU A 182 -15.60 3.01 -11.71
N ASN A 183 -16.81 2.50 -11.44
CA ASN A 183 -17.91 3.28 -10.87
C ASN A 183 -18.23 2.87 -9.41
N TYR A 184 -17.38 2.07 -8.78
CA TYR A 184 -17.57 1.66 -7.40
C TYR A 184 -17.33 2.83 -6.44
N THR A 185 -18.35 3.12 -5.64
CA THR A 185 -18.36 4.28 -4.73
C THR A 185 -18.41 3.93 -3.24
N ASN A 186 -18.55 2.64 -2.90
CA ASN A 186 -18.51 2.20 -1.49
C ASN A 186 -17.07 1.93 -1.05
N THR A 187 -16.26 2.97 -1.07
CA THR A 187 -14.79 2.91 -0.89
C THR A 187 -14.34 2.99 0.57
N LYS A 188 -15.26 3.22 1.50
CA LYS A 188 -14.94 3.24 2.94
C LYS A 188 -14.34 1.90 3.39
N SER A 189 -13.25 1.98 4.13
CA SER A 189 -12.40 0.82 4.54
C SER A 189 -11.75 0.07 3.37
N VAL A 190 -11.56 0.77 2.25
CA VAL A 190 -10.87 0.26 1.07
C VAL A 190 -9.57 1.00 0.88
N GLY A 191 -8.49 0.24 0.85
CA GLY A 191 -7.14 0.69 0.56
C GLY A 191 -6.53 -0.13 -0.57
N PHE A 192 -5.21 -0.23 -0.58
CA PHE A 192 -4.44 -1.01 -1.56
C PHE A 192 -2.99 -1.17 -1.12
N ARG A 193 -2.25 -2.01 -1.79
CA ARG A 193 -0.78 -2.04 -1.82
C ARG A 193 -0.28 -2.24 -3.23
N CYS A 194 0.98 -1.87 -3.48
CA CYS A 194 1.55 -1.97 -4.80
C CYS A 194 2.50 -3.16 -4.93
N CYS A 195 2.59 -3.68 -6.16
CA CYS A 195 3.54 -4.68 -6.58
C CYS A 195 4.46 -4.14 -7.69
N SER A 196 5.59 -4.81 -7.92
CA SER A 196 6.48 -4.52 -9.05
C SER A 196 7.20 -5.78 -9.51
N ASP A 197 7.58 -5.83 -10.78
CA ASP A 197 8.31 -6.96 -11.37
C ASP A 197 9.82 -6.86 -11.12
N THR A 198 10.29 -5.72 -10.62
CA THR A 198 11.69 -5.45 -10.32
C THR A 198 11.85 -4.81 -8.95
N ALA A 199 13.00 -5.01 -8.32
CA ALA A 199 13.34 -4.31 -7.08
C ALA A 199 13.28 -2.78 -7.30
N ILE A 200 12.48 -2.10 -6.49
CA ILE A 200 12.50 -0.63 -6.46
C ILE A 200 13.71 -0.22 -5.61
N ILE A 201 14.78 0.14 -6.27
CA ILE A 201 15.95 0.69 -5.60
C ILE A 201 15.66 2.19 -5.39
N SER A 202 15.47 2.60 -4.12
CA SER A 202 15.51 4.02 -3.81
C SER A 202 16.91 4.53 -4.19
N THR A 203 17.01 5.27 -5.28
CA THR A 203 18.24 5.97 -5.62
C THR A 203 18.41 7.11 -4.64
N GLY A 204 18.80 6.79 -3.42
CA GLY A 204 19.42 7.75 -2.53
C GLY A 204 20.60 8.32 -3.31
N SER A 205 20.54 9.60 -3.65
CA SER A 205 21.61 10.37 -4.32
C SER A 205 22.90 10.21 -3.53
N SER A 206 23.66 9.18 -3.80
CA SER A 206 25.09 9.18 -3.48
C SER A 206 25.74 10.14 -4.48
N LEU A 207 25.85 11.39 -4.06
CA LEU A 207 26.80 12.30 -4.71
C LEU A 207 28.18 11.61 -4.64
N PRO A 208 28.88 11.43 -5.78
CA PRO A 208 30.26 11.00 -5.73
C PRO A 208 31.06 12.08 -4.97
N LEU A 209 31.71 11.67 -3.89
CA LEU A 209 32.74 12.46 -3.26
C LEU A 209 33.89 12.59 -4.25
N PHE A 210 34.03 13.77 -4.82
CA PHE A 210 35.27 14.24 -5.45
C PHE A 210 35.99 15.18 -4.49
#